data_1ac71bd6bd83dc13358b6b33670fef9c
#
_entry.id   1ac71bd6bd83dc13358b6b33670fef9c
#
_cell.length_a   1.000
_cell.length_b   1.000
_cell.length_c   1.000
_cell.angle_alpha   90.00
_cell.angle_beta   90.00
_cell.angle_gamma   90.00
#
_symmetry.space_group_name_H-M   'P 1'
#
loop_
_entity.id
_entity.type
_entity.pdbx_description
1 polymer ?
#
loop_
_entity_poly.entity_id
_entity_poly.type
_entity_poly.pdbx_seq_one_letter_code
_entity_poly.pdbx_strand_id
1 'polypeptide(L)'
;DIHSETITIASITLQNFFRMYQKLAGMTGTAIEESDEFMEVYGLKVVPIETNKPVIRIDNAPELYKTKEEKWNRVLELIKEYNDKQYPILVGTTSVHDSEVVSDILNRNHIKHVVLNAKQDAQEAEIVAQAGKLGNITIATNMAGRGTDIILEDKDHPLVVIQTELNENGRIDRQLRGRSGRQGDKGITHTIISAEDSIFTRSSLTDVLKRIVSKQNITSKATLRLIKELQTELSGQASVARQNALKYDDVIREQRNKFYQSRDNVLEIETLEELDKCFEKLGIKFVEKDIPDLVKLNIRQQLLLQSMDRCWVEHLDKLESLKNGIGWRAKSGNNPILIYQEEAQILYDNFLEEIGNRIRKVAEVE
;
A
#
# COMPACT_ATOMS: atom_id res chain seq x y z
N ASP A 1 27.24 -11.24 -1.34
CA ASP A 1 27.03 -11.26 -2.79
C ASP A 1 26.67 -9.85 -3.24
N ILE A 2 27.44 -9.33 -4.19
CA ILE A 2 27.15 -8.03 -4.82
C ILE A 2 26.11 -8.34 -5.89
N HIS A 3 24.88 -7.85 -5.67
CA HIS A 3 23.84 -7.91 -6.70
C HIS A 3 24.10 -6.79 -7.73
N SER A 4 23.84 -7.07 -9.00
CA SER A 4 23.90 -6.05 -10.05
C SER A 4 22.87 -4.95 -9.75
N GLU A 5 23.26 -3.70 -9.88
CA GLU A 5 22.33 -2.58 -9.79
C GLU A 5 21.25 -2.70 -10.87
N THR A 6 20.01 -2.57 -10.43
CA THR A 6 18.85 -2.52 -11.33
C THR A 6 18.50 -1.06 -11.61
N ILE A 7 18.31 -0.72 -12.87
CA ILE A 7 17.83 0.61 -13.27
C ILE A 7 16.33 0.56 -13.42
N THR A 8 15.60 1.43 -12.73
CA THR A 8 14.15 1.57 -12.89
C THR A 8 13.87 2.26 -14.23
N ILE A 9 13.31 1.53 -15.19
CA ILE A 9 12.99 2.08 -16.51
C ILE A 9 11.66 2.83 -16.49
N ALA A 10 10.70 2.39 -15.69
CA ALA A 10 9.39 3.01 -15.53
C ALA A 10 8.78 2.66 -14.17
N SER A 11 7.93 3.53 -13.65
CA SER A 11 7.12 3.30 -12.46
C SER A 11 5.69 3.78 -12.72
N ILE A 12 4.73 3.16 -12.04
CA ILE A 12 3.32 3.54 -12.07
C ILE A 12 2.74 3.35 -10.68
N THR A 13 1.87 4.26 -10.24
CA THR A 13 1.12 4.06 -9.01
C THR A 13 0.08 2.95 -9.19
N LEU A 14 -0.25 2.22 -8.11
CA LEU A 14 -1.31 1.22 -8.15
C LEU A 14 -2.65 1.82 -8.58
N GLN A 15 -2.94 3.06 -8.19
CA GLN A 15 -4.15 3.76 -8.59
C GLN A 15 -4.21 3.92 -10.11
N ASN A 16 -3.15 4.41 -10.73
CA ASN A 16 -3.10 4.56 -12.18
C ASN A 16 -3.07 3.22 -12.92
N PHE A 17 -2.41 2.21 -12.36
CA PHE A 17 -2.43 0.85 -12.91
C PHE A 17 -3.85 0.29 -13.00
N PHE A 18 -4.64 0.36 -11.92
CA PHE A 18 -6.01 -0.12 -11.94
C PHE A 18 -6.95 0.72 -12.81
N ARG A 19 -6.69 2.01 -12.98
CA ARG A 19 -7.44 2.88 -13.90
C ARG A 19 -7.27 2.55 -15.38
N MET A 20 -6.29 1.71 -15.73
CA MET A 20 -6.11 1.22 -17.12
C MET A 20 -7.17 0.19 -17.51
N TYR A 21 -7.85 -0.45 -16.56
CA TYR A 21 -8.86 -1.44 -16.85
C TYR A 21 -10.20 -0.79 -17.19
N GLN A 22 -10.81 -1.19 -18.32
CA GLN A 22 -12.11 -0.69 -18.75
C GLN A 22 -13.26 -1.14 -17.83
N LYS A 23 -13.11 -2.33 -17.22
CA LYS A 23 -14.04 -2.86 -16.24
C LYS A 23 -13.27 -3.14 -14.95
N LEU A 24 -13.61 -2.40 -13.93
CA LEU A 24 -13.01 -2.52 -12.61
C LEU A 24 -14.12 -2.75 -11.58
N ALA A 25 -13.96 -3.77 -10.76
CA ALA A 25 -14.83 -4.05 -9.63
C ALA A 25 -14.03 -4.71 -8.51
N GLY A 26 -14.52 -4.64 -7.28
CA GLY A 26 -13.88 -5.25 -6.14
C GLY A 26 -14.90 -5.65 -5.06
N MET A 27 -14.50 -6.53 -4.17
CA MET A 27 -15.30 -6.96 -3.03
C MET A 27 -14.45 -6.92 -1.76
N THR A 28 -15.01 -6.35 -0.71
CA THR A 28 -14.38 -6.31 0.62
C THR A 28 -15.43 -6.12 1.70
N GLY A 29 -15.17 -6.59 2.91
CA GLY A 29 -16.03 -6.35 4.06
C GLY A 29 -15.87 -4.97 4.72
N THR A 30 -15.05 -4.06 4.18
CA THR A 30 -14.61 -2.86 4.90
C THR A 30 -14.48 -1.60 4.03
N ALA A 31 -15.17 -1.50 2.89
CA ALA A 31 -15.02 -0.39 1.95
C ALA A 31 -15.86 0.86 2.26
N ILE A 32 -16.90 0.74 3.09
CA ILE A 32 -17.93 1.80 3.22
C ILE A 32 -17.37 3.15 3.70
N GLU A 33 -16.37 3.12 4.56
CA GLU A 33 -15.74 4.34 5.09
C GLU A 33 -14.84 5.05 4.08
N GLU A 34 -14.41 4.36 3.03
CA GLU A 34 -13.55 4.88 1.96
C GLU A 34 -14.35 5.09 0.65
N SER A 35 -15.69 5.16 0.74
CA SER A 35 -16.57 5.29 -0.43
C SER A 35 -16.25 6.50 -1.29
N ASP A 36 -15.91 7.63 -0.66
CA ASP A 36 -15.60 8.87 -1.35
C ASP A 36 -14.27 8.78 -2.11
N GLU A 37 -13.25 8.14 -1.50
CA GLU A 37 -11.96 7.88 -2.17
C GLU A 37 -12.13 6.91 -3.36
N PHE A 38 -12.96 5.86 -3.23
CA PHE A 38 -13.26 4.96 -4.35
C PHE A 38 -13.96 5.69 -5.50
N MET A 39 -14.88 6.59 -5.19
CA MET A 39 -15.55 7.39 -6.19
C MET A 39 -14.59 8.38 -6.86
N GLU A 40 -13.79 9.10 -6.10
CA GLU A 40 -12.86 10.12 -6.61
C GLU A 40 -11.74 9.49 -7.46
N VAL A 41 -11.13 8.41 -6.97
CA VAL A 41 -9.97 7.81 -7.63
C VAL A 41 -10.34 6.90 -8.79
N TYR A 42 -11.39 6.08 -8.65
CA TYR A 42 -11.72 5.02 -9.61
C TYR A 42 -13.10 5.19 -10.27
N GLY A 43 -13.91 6.15 -9.83
CA GLY A 43 -15.29 6.29 -10.29
C GLY A 43 -16.20 5.15 -9.82
N LEU A 44 -15.82 4.42 -8.77
CA LEU A 44 -16.53 3.24 -8.27
C LEU A 44 -17.44 3.60 -7.11
N LYS A 45 -18.72 3.18 -7.20
CA LYS A 45 -19.67 3.26 -6.10
C LYS A 45 -19.50 2.07 -5.16
N VAL A 46 -19.47 2.34 -3.86
CA VAL A 46 -19.51 1.30 -2.83
C VAL A 46 -20.97 0.97 -2.54
N VAL A 47 -21.34 -0.30 -2.75
CA VAL A 47 -22.68 -0.82 -2.50
C VAL A 47 -22.62 -1.77 -1.32
N PRO A 48 -23.21 -1.44 -0.16
CA PRO A 48 -23.31 -2.37 0.96
C PRO A 48 -24.27 -3.52 0.63
N ILE A 49 -23.82 -4.75 0.88
CA ILE A 49 -24.60 -5.96 0.74
C ILE A 49 -24.69 -6.60 2.12
N GLU A 50 -25.89 -6.88 2.58
CA GLU A 50 -26.11 -7.51 3.88
C GLU A 50 -25.52 -8.91 3.93
N THR A 51 -25.12 -9.34 5.13
CA THR A 51 -24.58 -10.69 5.34
C THR A 51 -25.67 -11.74 5.16
N ASN A 52 -25.30 -12.87 4.53
CA ASN A 52 -26.24 -14.00 4.31
C ASN A 52 -26.81 -14.56 5.63
N LYS A 53 -26.02 -14.58 6.70
CA LYS A 53 -26.43 -14.98 8.04
C LYS A 53 -26.11 -13.86 9.03
N PRO A 54 -26.94 -13.71 10.09
CA PRO A 54 -26.66 -12.72 11.14
C PRO A 54 -25.27 -12.94 11.76
N VAL A 55 -24.60 -11.86 12.08
CA VAL A 55 -23.34 -11.90 12.85
C VAL A 55 -23.70 -12.09 14.33
N ILE A 56 -23.33 -13.25 14.88
CA ILE A 56 -23.54 -13.61 16.28
C ILE A 56 -22.26 -13.56 17.12
N ARG A 57 -21.19 -13.01 16.56
CA ARG A 57 -19.92 -12.79 17.23
C ARG A 57 -20.09 -11.80 18.40
N ILE A 58 -19.41 -12.08 19.50
CA ILE A 58 -19.37 -11.22 20.67
C ILE A 58 -18.12 -10.35 20.58
N ASP A 59 -18.31 -9.06 20.32
CA ASP A 59 -17.23 -8.07 20.35
C ASP A 59 -17.19 -7.43 21.75
N ASN A 60 -16.18 -7.81 22.57
CA ASN A 60 -16.02 -7.25 23.92
C ASN A 60 -15.58 -5.78 23.85
N ALA A 61 -15.95 -5.00 24.86
CA ALA A 61 -15.52 -3.61 24.99
C ALA A 61 -13.98 -3.54 25.06
N PRO A 62 -13.33 -2.60 24.35
CA PRO A 62 -11.89 -2.43 24.45
C PRO A 62 -11.42 -2.13 25.86
N GLU A 63 -10.31 -2.73 26.26
CA GLU A 63 -9.63 -2.49 27.54
C GLU A 63 -8.40 -1.61 27.30
N LEU A 64 -8.27 -0.50 28.05
CA LEU A 64 -7.15 0.44 27.96
C LEU A 64 -6.30 0.39 29.23
N TYR A 65 -5.02 0.10 29.04
CA TYR A 65 -4.02 0.01 30.11
C TYR A 65 -3.06 1.21 30.06
N LYS A 66 -2.41 1.52 31.20
CA LYS A 66 -1.46 2.63 31.29
C LYS A 66 -0.15 2.30 30.55
N THR A 67 0.33 1.06 30.74
CA THR A 67 1.63 0.61 30.24
C THR A 67 1.48 -0.61 29.35
N LYS A 68 2.48 -0.82 28.49
CA LYS A 68 2.57 -2.04 27.67
C LYS A 68 2.71 -3.30 28.53
N GLU A 69 3.38 -3.20 29.68
CA GLU A 69 3.54 -4.34 30.59
C GLU A 69 2.19 -4.82 31.13
N GLU A 70 1.35 -3.91 31.63
CA GLU A 70 -0.02 -4.23 32.07
C GLU A 70 -0.84 -4.86 30.95
N LYS A 71 -0.74 -4.31 29.73
CA LYS A 71 -1.39 -4.85 28.54
C LYS A 71 -0.97 -6.29 28.27
N TRP A 72 0.33 -6.57 28.27
CA TRP A 72 0.84 -7.91 27.98
C TRP A 72 0.45 -8.93 29.05
N ASN A 73 0.39 -8.52 30.30
CA ASN A 73 -0.10 -9.37 31.39
C ASN A 73 -1.57 -9.75 31.14
N ARG A 74 -2.40 -8.79 30.76
CA ARG A 74 -3.82 -9.05 30.44
C ARG A 74 -3.98 -9.96 29.21
N VAL A 75 -3.19 -9.77 28.17
CA VAL A 75 -3.18 -10.65 26.98
C VAL A 75 -2.84 -12.08 27.38
N LEU A 76 -1.83 -12.28 28.24
CA LEU A 76 -1.47 -13.60 28.76
C LEU A 76 -2.60 -14.24 29.58
N GLU A 77 -3.28 -13.49 30.46
CA GLU A 77 -4.43 -13.97 31.22
C GLU A 77 -5.54 -14.48 30.29
N LEU A 78 -5.92 -13.68 29.26
CA LEU A 78 -6.93 -14.10 28.29
C LEU A 78 -6.52 -15.34 27.53
N ILE A 79 -5.26 -15.42 27.10
CA ILE A 79 -4.76 -16.60 26.41
C ILE A 79 -4.86 -17.85 27.30
N LYS A 80 -4.49 -17.75 28.58
CA LYS A 80 -4.61 -18.89 29.52
C LYS A 80 -6.07 -19.29 29.69
N GLU A 81 -6.96 -18.31 29.95
CA GLU A 81 -8.40 -18.56 30.17
C GLU A 81 -9.04 -19.33 28.99
N TYR A 82 -8.76 -18.92 27.76
CA TYR A 82 -9.35 -19.57 26.58
C TYR A 82 -8.62 -20.84 26.16
N ASN A 83 -7.31 -20.93 26.40
CA ASN A 83 -6.54 -22.15 26.16
C ASN A 83 -6.98 -23.29 27.10
N ASP A 84 -7.27 -23.01 28.35
CA ASP A 84 -7.81 -23.99 29.31
C ASP A 84 -9.18 -24.54 28.84
N LYS A 85 -9.95 -23.75 28.11
CA LYS A 85 -11.21 -24.13 27.48
C LYS A 85 -11.03 -24.77 26.09
N GLN A 86 -9.77 -24.96 25.63
CA GLN A 86 -9.40 -25.50 24.31
C GLN A 86 -9.95 -24.67 23.13
N TYR A 87 -10.18 -23.38 23.31
CA TYR A 87 -10.60 -22.51 22.20
C TYR A 87 -9.43 -22.21 21.26
N PRO A 88 -9.61 -22.18 19.94
CA PRO A 88 -8.62 -21.66 19.01
C PRO A 88 -8.45 -20.15 19.26
N ILE A 89 -7.21 -19.69 19.34
CA ILE A 89 -6.88 -18.29 19.65
C ILE A 89 -6.04 -17.69 18.53
N LEU A 90 -6.45 -16.54 18.03
CA LEU A 90 -5.69 -15.71 17.11
C LEU A 90 -5.29 -14.39 17.81
N VAL A 91 -4.00 -14.21 18.03
CA VAL A 91 -3.45 -12.96 18.57
C VAL A 91 -2.97 -12.08 17.43
N GLY A 92 -3.61 -10.95 17.22
CA GLY A 92 -3.25 -9.97 16.19
C GLY A 92 -2.33 -8.89 16.75
N THR A 93 -1.16 -8.72 16.12
CA THR A 93 -0.18 -7.68 16.44
C THR A 93 0.02 -6.73 15.25
N THR A 94 0.48 -5.51 15.50
CA THR A 94 0.72 -4.51 14.44
C THR A 94 2.12 -4.56 13.87
N SER A 95 3.07 -5.15 14.60
CA SER A 95 4.47 -5.25 14.20
C SER A 95 5.06 -6.64 14.41
N VAL A 96 6.14 -6.95 13.69
CA VAL A 96 6.93 -8.17 13.89
C VAL A 96 7.51 -8.18 15.31
N HIS A 97 7.99 -7.03 15.79
CA HIS A 97 8.52 -6.89 17.16
C HIS A 97 7.49 -7.29 18.22
N ASP A 98 6.25 -6.79 18.12
CA ASP A 98 5.20 -7.14 19.10
C ASP A 98 4.83 -8.63 19.01
N SER A 99 4.89 -9.24 17.83
CA SER A 99 4.68 -10.67 17.67
C SER A 99 5.78 -11.51 18.38
N GLU A 100 7.02 -11.03 18.32
CA GLU A 100 8.15 -11.64 19.03
C GLU A 100 8.01 -11.47 20.56
N VAL A 101 7.59 -10.29 21.04
CA VAL A 101 7.32 -10.05 22.47
C VAL A 101 6.25 -11.00 23.01
N VAL A 102 5.12 -11.15 22.29
CA VAL A 102 4.06 -12.09 22.71
C VAL A 102 4.58 -13.52 22.69
N SER A 103 5.32 -13.91 21.65
CA SER A 103 5.93 -15.24 21.56
C SER A 103 6.86 -15.53 22.74
N ASP A 104 7.72 -14.59 23.11
CA ASP A 104 8.61 -14.73 24.27
C ASP A 104 7.84 -14.87 25.59
N ILE A 105 6.75 -14.13 25.76
CA ILE A 105 5.89 -14.24 26.94
C ILE A 105 5.28 -15.65 27.02
N LEU A 106 4.77 -16.19 25.89
CA LEU A 106 4.17 -17.51 25.85
C LEU A 106 5.22 -18.61 26.05
N ASN A 107 6.41 -18.48 25.51
CA ASN A 107 7.53 -19.41 25.72
C ASN A 107 7.94 -19.49 27.20
N ARG A 108 8.07 -18.35 27.88
CA ARG A 108 8.36 -18.30 29.33
C ARG A 108 7.28 -18.95 30.19
N ASN A 109 6.03 -18.97 29.71
CA ASN A 109 4.90 -19.64 30.37
C ASN A 109 4.65 -21.07 29.87
N HIS A 110 5.54 -21.64 29.03
CA HIS A 110 5.43 -22.99 28.47
C HIS A 110 4.14 -23.23 27.66
N ILE A 111 3.59 -22.19 27.02
CA ILE A 111 2.38 -22.25 26.21
C ILE A 111 2.80 -22.48 24.75
N LYS A 112 2.36 -23.58 24.14
CA LYS A 112 2.61 -23.89 22.73
C LYS A 112 1.86 -22.91 21.83
N HIS A 113 2.52 -22.37 20.84
CA HIS A 113 1.93 -21.44 19.88
C HIS A 113 2.70 -21.47 18.56
N VAL A 114 2.12 -20.87 17.54
CA VAL A 114 2.75 -20.69 16.23
C VAL A 114 2.76 -19.19 15.91
N VAL A 115 3.86 -18.68 15.35
CA VAL A 115 4.00 -17.29 14.93
C VAL A 115 3.93 -17.21 13.41
N LEU A 116 3.05 -16.37 12.89
CA LEU A 116 2.87 -16.10 11.48
C LEU A 116 3.28 -14.64 11.22
N ASN A 117 4.42 -14.45 10.61
CA ASN A 117 4.91 -13.13 10.22
C ASN A 117 5.55 -13.18 8.82
N ALA A 118 5.88 -12.01 8.26
CA ALA A 118 6.44 -11.86 6.91
C ALA A 118 7.76 -12.63 6.64
N LYS A 119 8.35 -13.30 7.65
CA LYS A 119 9.53 -14.14 7.47
C LYS A 119 9.20 -15.58 7.04
N GLN A 120 7.91 -15.96 7.00
CA GLN A 120 7.45 -17.34 6.81
C GLN A 120 6.42 -17.52 5.69
N ASP A 121 6.47 -16.70 4.65
CA ASP A 121 5.49 -16.67 3.55
C ASP A 121 5.20 -18.04 2.91
N ALA A 122 6.21 -18.92 2.81
CA ALA A 122 6.05 -20.24 2.18
C ALA A 122 5.15 -21.21 2.96
N GLN A 123 4.93 -21.01 4.26
CA GLN A 123 4.14 -21.88 5.14
C GLN A 123 2.85 -21.20 5.62
N GLU A 124 2.58 -19.99 5.17
CA GLU A 124 1.47 -19.16 5.64
C GLU A 124 0.12 -19.88 5.55
N ALA A 125 -0.20 -20.46 4.41
CA ALA A 125 -1.47 -21.15 4.18
C ALA A 125 -1.68 -22.37 5.10
N GLU A 126 -0.60 -23.14 5.37
CA GLU A 126 -0.66 -24.28 6.29
C GLU A 126 -0.88 -23.84 7.74
N ILE A 127 -0.20 -22.79 8.19
CA ILE A 127 -0.34 -22.24 9.54
C ILE A 127 -1.75 -21.71 9.76
N VAL A 128 -2.29 -20.98 8.78
CA VAL A 128 -3.67 -20.45 8.85
C VAL A 128 -4.70 -21.57 8.86
N ALA A 129 -4.50 -22.61 8.06
CA ALA A 129 -5.39 -23.78 8.06
C ALA A 129 -5.40 -24.51 9.43
N GLN A 130 -4.33 -24.43 10.18
CA GLN A 130 -4.22 -25.03 11.53
C GLN A 130 -4.81 -24.12 12.63
N ALA A 131 -4.96 -22.81 12.37
CA ALA A 131 -5.36 -21.83 13.38
C ALA A 131 -6.76 -22.06 13.97
N GLY A 132 -7.62 -22.81 13.27
CA GLY A 132 -8.96 -23.17 13.74
C GLY A 132 -9.06 -24.47 14.55
N LYS A 133 -7.96 -25.17 14.80
CA LYS A 133 -7.94 -26.39 15.59
C LYS A 133 -8.05 -26.09 17.08
N LEU A 134 -8.65 -27.03 17.82
CA LEU A 134 -8.83 -26.93 19.26
C LEU A 134 -7.51 -26.69 20.00
N GLY A 135 -7.49 -25.71 20.88
CA GLY A 135 -6.34 -25.33 21.70
C GLY A 135 -5.16 -24.73 20.92
N ASN A 136 -5.27 -24.51 19.64
CA ASN A 136 -4.20 -23.87 18.87
C ASN A 136 -4.17 -22.36 19.13
N ILE A 137 -2.96 -21.85 19.33
CA ILE A 137 -2.67 -20.43 19.52
C ILE A 137 -1.80 -19.97 18.35
N THR A 138 -2.32 -19.03 17.58
CA THR A 138 -1.62 -18.41 16.45
C THR A 138 -1.39 -16.94 16.72
N ILE A 139 -0.13 -16.49 16.66
CA ILE A 139 0.21 -15.07 16.70
C ILE A 139 0.43 -14.62 15.25
N ALA A 140 -0.28 -13.61 14.81
CA ALA A 140 -0.16 -13.12 13.44
C ALA A 140 -0.02 -11.59 13.40
N THR A 141 0.81 -11.08 12.51
CA THR A 141 0.77 -9.66 12.15
C THR A 141 -0.47 -9.40 11.29
N ASN A 142 -0.99 -8.16 11.32
CA ASN A 142 -2.28 -7.79 10.75
C ASN A 142 -2.54 -8.24 9.31
N MET A 143 -1.51 -8.35 8.48
CA MET A 143 -1.63 -8.70 7.07
C MET A 143 -1.44 -10.18 6.80
N ALA A 144 -0.89 -10.92 7.75
CA ALA A 144 -0.62 -12.36 7.58
C ALA A 144 -1.93 -13.17 7.49
N GLY A 145 -1.97 -14.16 6.64
CA GLY A 145 -3.14 -15.01 6.37
C GLY A 145 -4.27 -14.32 5.61
N ARG A 146 -4.04 -13.18 4.97
CA ARG A 146 -5.07 -12.52 4.16
C ARG A 146 -5.42 -13.38 2.95
N GLY A 147 -6.74 -13.56 2.70
CA GLY A 147 -7.25 -14.39 1.61
C GLY A 147 -7.47 -15.86 2.00
N THR A 148 -6.90 -16.33 3.12
CA THR A 148 -7.12 -17.69 3.62
C THR A 148 -8.17 -17.69 4.73
N ASP A 149 -9.12 -18.61 4.66
CA ASP A 149 -10.15 -18.77 5.68
C ASP A 149 -9.66 -19.67 6.84
N ILE A 150 -10.05 -19.32 8.07
CA ILE A 150 -9.80 -20.14 9.26
C ILE A 150 -11.03 -21.04 9.46
N ILE A 151 -10.85 -22.32 9.18
CA ILE A 151 -11.92 -23.31 9.34
C ILE A 151 -11.86 -23.87 10.77
N LEU A 152 -12.95 -23.74 11.51
CA LEU A 152 -13.06 -24.26 12.86
C LEU A 152 -13.20 -25.79 12.82
N GLU A 153 -12.40 -26.48 13.62
CA GLU A 153 -12.52 -27.92 13.84
C GLU A 153 -13.82 -28.26 14.56
N ASP A 154 -14.21 -27.43 15.53
CA ASP A 154 -15.46 -27.54 16.27
C ASP A 154 -16.16 -26.16 16.38
N LYS A 155 -17.42 -26.11 15.94
CA LYS A 155 -18.21 -24.88 15.97
C LYS A 155 -18.68 -24.45 17.35
N ASP A 156 -18.66 -25.34 18.32
CA ASP A 156 -18.96 -25.01 19.72
C ASP A 156 -17.78 -24.34 20.45
N HIS A 157 -16.58 -24.45 19.87
CA HIS A 157 -15.36 -23.77 20.30
C HIS A 157 -15.05 -22.60 19.36
N PRO A 158 -15.61 -21.41 19.60
CA PRO A 158 -15.45 -20.26 18.71
C PRO A 158 -14.00 -19.79 18.63
N LEU A 159 -13.59 -19.28 17.47
CA LEU A 159 -12.30 -18.57 17.37
C LEU A 159 -12.29 -17.32 18.24
N VAL A 160 -11.33 -17.24 19.14
CA VAL A 160 -11.07 -16.04 19.96
C VAL A 160 -10.02 -15.18 19.26
N VAL A 161 -10.36 -13.95 18.93
CA VAL A 161 -9.42 -12.97 18.37
C VAL A 161 -9.03 -11.98 19.44
N ILE A 162 -7.73 -11.88 19.73
CA ILE A 162 -7.18 -10.90 20.67
C ILE A 162 -6.36 -9.89 19.87
N GLN A 163 -6.90 -8.69 19.72
CA GLN A 163 -6.22 -7.56 19.10
C GLN A 163 -5.39 -6.85 20.17
N THR A 164 -4.09 -6.70 19.95
CA THR A 164 -3.17 -6.15 20.97
C THR A 164 -2.84 -4.67 20.76
N GLU A 165 -3.20 -4.09 19.64
CA GLU A 165 -3.00 -2.66 19.33
C GLU A 165 -4.00 -2.23 18.25
N LEU A 166 -4.37 -0.96 18.23
CA LEU A 166 -5.19 -0.38 17.18
C LEU A 166 -4.32 0.08 16.00
N ASN A 167 -4.84 -0.10 14.80
CA ASN A 167 -4.23 0.43 13.59
C ASN A 167 -4.65 1.88 13.35
N GLU A 168 -3.84 2.62 12.59
CA GLU A 168 -4.18 3.97 12.14
C GLU A 168 -5.47 4.00 11.31
N ASN A 169 -5.76 2.91 10.59
CA ASN A 169 -7.01 2.75 9.86
C ASN A 169 -7.88 1.67 10.52
N GLY A 170 -9.03 2.06 11.06
CA GLY A 170 -10.00 1.17 11.70
C GLY A 170 -10.53 0.03 10.81
N ARG A 171 -10.36 0.14 9.48
CA ARG A 171 -10.65 -0.92 8.53
C ARG A 171 -9.79 -2.16 8.76
N ILE A 172 -8.51 -1.97 9.11
CA ILE A 172 -7.59 -3.08 9.41
C ILE A 172 -8.03 -3.80 10.67
N ASP A 173 -8.46 -3.05 11.69
CA ASP A 173 -8.99 -3.62 12.93
C ASP A 173 -10.23 -4.47 12.67
N ARG A 174 -11.14 -4.00 11.80
CA ARG A 174 -12.31 -4.78 11.39
C ARG A 174 -11.95 -6.03 10.60
N GLN A 175 -10.91 -5.99 9.75
CA GLN A 175 -10.44 -7.17 9.01
C GLN A 175 -9.89 -8.24 9.97
N LEU A 176 -9.18 -7.84 11.03
CA LEU A 176 -8.70 -8.77 12.06
C LEU A 176 -9.87 -9.39 12.83
N ARG A 177 -10.78 -8.56 13.38
CA ARG A 177 -11.97 -9.05 14.08
C ARG A 177 -12.86 -9.92 13.20
N GLY A 178 -12.95 -9.59 11.91
CA GLY A 178 -13.67 -10.35 10.90
C GLY A 178 -13.07 -11.72 10.56
N ARG A 179 -11.96 -12.10 11.17
CA ARG A 179 -11.46 -13.49 11.11
C ARG A 179 -12.32 -14.44 11.93
N SER A 180 -13.00 -13.96 12.96
CA SER A 180 -13.89 -14.70 13.83
C SER A 180 -15.36 -14.41 13.52
N GLY A 181 -16.25 -15.37 13.77
CA GLY A 181 -17.70 -15.24 13.60
C GLY A 181 -18.14 -15.16 12.14
N ARG A 182 -17.53 -15.94 11.26
CA ARG A 182 -17.87 -16.01 9.84
C ARG A 182 -19.06 -16.95 9.59
N GLN A 183 -19.80 -16.70 8.51
CA GLN A 183 -20.90 -17.58 8.04
C GLN A 183 -21.95 -17.91 9.11
N GLY A 184 -22.15 -17.02 10.09
CA GLY A 184 -23.08 -17.24 11.20
C GLY A 184 -22.52 -18.15 12.31
N ASP A 185 -21.22 -18.43 12.32
CA ASP A 185 -20.56 -19.14 13.43
C ASP A 185 -20.39 -18.20 14.64
N LYS A 186 -20.28 -18.81 15.83
CA LYS A 186 -19.94 -18.09 17.04
C LYS A 186 -18.52 -17.49 16.93
N GLY A 187 -18.25 -16.41 17.62
CA GLY A 187 -16.94 -15.77 17.65
C GLY A 187 -16.81 -14.87 18.86
N ILE A 188 -15.58 -14.65 19.31
CA ILE A 188 -15.27 -13.76 20.44
C ILE A 188 -14.12 -12.86 20.04
N THR A 189 -14.21 -11.56 20.30
CA THR A 189 -13.10 -10.65 20.08
C THR A 189 -12.80 -9.82 21.31
N HIS A 190 -11.51 -9.60 21.56
CA HIS A 190 -10.99 -8.72 22.59
C HIS A 190 -10.05 -7.70 21.95
N THR A 191 -10.12 -6.46 22.41
CA THR A 191 -9.20 -5.39 22.02
C THR A 191 -8.51 -4.87 23.26
N ILE A 192 -7.22 -5.17 23.39
CA ILE A 192 -6.41 -4.85 24.57
C ILE A 192 -5.34 -3.84 24.13
N ILE A 193 -5.45 -2.61 24.59
CA ILE A 193 -4.60 -1.50 24.18
C ILE A 193 -3.90 -0.84 25.34
N SER A 194 -2.80 -0.16 25.09
CA SER A 194 -2.04 0.61 26.07
C SER A 194 -1.92 2.07 25.64
N ALA A 195 -1.92 2.99 26.59
CA ALA A 195 -1.61 4.39 26.32
C ALA A 195 -0.19 4.60 25.72
N GLU A 196 0.66 3.58 25.78
CA GLU A 196 2.01 3.58 25.21
C GLU A 196 2.08 2.93 23.81
N ASP A 197 0.93 2.59 23.21
CA ASP A 197 0.89 2.05 21.85
C ASP A 197 1.26 3.12 20.82
N SER A 198 1.79 2.67 19.68
CA SER A 198 2.40 3.54 18.67
C SER A 198 1.44 4.62 18.14
N ILE A 199 0.18 4.28 17.96
CA ILE A 199 -0.86 5.20 17.50
C ILE A 199 -1.06 6.40 18.45
N PHE A 200 -0.92 6.19 19.76
CA PHE A 200 -1.09 7.25 20.76
C PHE A 200 0.18 8.06 20.99
N THR A 201 1.34 7.40 20.94
CA THR A 201 2.63 8.10 21.11
C THR A 201 2.91 9.07 19.98
N ARG A 202 2.54 8.72 18.75
CA ARG A 202 2.67 9.60 17.57
C ARG A 202 1.73 10.80 17.61
N SER A 203 0.56 10.65 18.19
CA SER A 203 -0.45 11.70 18.30
C SER A 203 -0.34 12.54 19.57
N SER A 204 0.67 12.31 20.41
CA SER A 204 0.86 13.00 21.71
C SER A 204 -0.30 12.81 22.69
N LEU A 205 -1.12 11.76 22.52
CA LEU A 205 -2.25 11.46 23.40
C LEU A 205 -1.88 10.59 24.61
N THR A 206 -0.66 10.07 24.68
CA THR A 206 -0.20 9.16 25.73
C THR A 206 -0.51 9.67 27.13
N ASP A 207 -0.15 10.91 27.44
CA ASP A 207 -0.35 11.48 28.79
C ASP A 207 -1.83 11.71 29.12
N VAL A 208 -2.62 12.09 28.12
CA VAL A 208 -4.07 12.26 28.26
C VAL A 208 -4.70 10.91 28.59
N LEU A 209 -4.36 9.87 27.81
CA LEU A 209 -4.90 8.53 28.02
C LEU A 209 -4.46 7.94 29.36
N LYS A 210 -3.20 8.09 29.77
CA LYS A 210 -2.71 7.64 31.10
C LYS A 210 -3.47 8.26 32.27
N ARG A 211 -4.01 9.48 32.09
CA ARG A 211 -4.84 10.14 33.12
C ARG A 211 -6.29 9.62 33.15
N ILE A 212 -6.79 9.17 31.99
CA ILE A 212 -8.19 8.74 31.84
C ILE A 212 -8.37 7.26 32.21
N VAL A 213 -7.30 6.45 32.15
CA VAL A 213 -7.38 5.03 32.47
C VAL A 213 -8.03 4.82 33.86
N SER A 214 -9.15 4.12 33.87
CA SER A 214 -9.90 3.78 35.06
C SER A 214 -9.29 2.57 35.78
N LYS A 215 -9.67 2.39 37.06
CA LYS A 215 -9.25 1.21 37.86
C LYS A 215 -9.71 -0.13 37.25
N GLN A 216 -10.78 -0.09 36.44
CA GLN A 216 -11.35 -1.28 35.80
C GLN A 216 -10.81 -1.51 34.37
N ASN A 217 -9.97 -0.61 33.86
CA ASN A 217 -9.41 -0.62 32.49
C ASN A 217 -10.45 -0.68 31.35
N ILE A 218 -11.74 -0.63 31.65
CA ILE A 218 -12.81 -0.59 30.66
C ILE A 218 -12.84 0.81 30.04
N THR A 219 -12.78 0.86 28.72
CA THR A 219 -12.74 2.11 27.97
C THR A 219 -14.12 2.78 27.97
N SER A 220 -14.20 3.99 28.53
CA SER A 220 -15.44 4.78 28.55
C SER A 220 -15.90 5.13 27.11
N LYS A 221 -17.21 5.42 26.95
CA LYS A 221 -17.74 5.89 25.64
C LYS A 221 -17.05 7.16 25.15
N ALA A 222 -16.64 8.06 26.05
CA ALA A 222 -15.91 9.27 25.70
C ALA A 222 -14.50 8.95 25.16
N THR A 223 -13.80 8.02 25.82
CA THR A 223 -12.47 7.57 25.39
C THR A 223 -12.55 6.84 24.05
N LEU A 224 -13.56 6.00 23.84
CA LEU A 224 -13.79 5.34 22.56
C LEU A 224 -14.05 6.34 21.42
N ARG A 225 -14.77 7.42 21.70
CA ARG A 225 -15.00 8.51 20.75
C ARG A 225 -13.70 9.21 20.39
N LEU A 226 -12.88 9.57 21.39
CA LEU A 226 -11.56 10.18 21.18
C LEU A 226 -10.64 9.29 20.33
N ILE A 227 -10.61 7.99 20.61
CA ILE A 227 -9.83 7.03 19.84
C ILE A 227 -10.32 6.96 18.38
N LYS A 228 -11.64 6.95 18.18
CA LYS A 228 -12.23 6.93 16.84
C LYS A 228 -11.93 8.21 16.06
N GLU A 229 -12.00 9.36 16.71
CA GLU A 229 -11.64 10.66 16.10
C GLU A 229 -10.17 10.67 15.66
N LEU A 230 -9.26 10.15 16.49
CA LEU A 230 -7.85 9.99 16.14
C LEU A 230 -7.66 9.08 14.92
N GLN A 231 -8.29 7.91 14.88
CA GLN A 231 -8.20 7.00 13.74
C GLN A 231 -8.74 7.66 12.47
N THR A 232 -9.82 8.44 12.57
CA THR A 232 -10.39 9.17 11.43
C THR A 232 -9.42 10.24 10.93
N GLU A 233 -8.77 10.97 11.84
CA GLU A 233 -7.77 11.99 11.48
C GLU A 233 -6.56 11.35 10.77
N LEU A 234 -5.98 10.29 11.34
CA LEU A 234 -4.83 9.58 10.76
C LEU A 234 -5.16 8.96 9.40
N SER A 235 -6.34 8.35 9.28
CA SER A 235 -6.82 7.81 8.01
C SER A 235 -7.02 8.92 6.95
N GLY A 236 -7.55 10.07 7.36
CA GLY A 236 -7.67 11.25 6.50
C GLY A 236 -6.33 11.78 6.01
N GLN A 237 -5.33 11.89 6.90
CA GLN A 237 -3.97 12.28 6.52
C GLN A 237 -3.35 11.30 5.51
N ALA A 238 -3.53 9.99 5.72
CA ALA A 238 -3.07 8.98 4.80
C ALA A 238 -3.79 9.05 3.43
N SER A 239 -5.10 9.35 3.41
CA SER A 239 -5.86 9.56 2.18
C SER A 239 -5.34 10.77 1.39
N VAL A 240 -5.11 11.90 2.06
CA VAL A 240 -4.52 13.10 1.42
C VAL A 240 -3.13 12.79 0.84
N ALA A 241 -2.30 12.03 1.56
CA ALA A 241 -0.98 11.63 1.06
C ALA A 241 -1.10 10.77 -0.21
N ARG A 242 -2.04 9.80 -0.25
CA ARG A 242 -2.31 8.99 -1.45
C ARG A 242 -2.81 9.82 -2.62
N GLN A 243 -3.72 10.76 -2.38
CA GLN A 243 -4.22 11.67 -3.42
C GLN A 243 -3.12 12.56 -3.98
N ASN A 244 -2.25 13.09 -3.12
CA ASN A 244 -1.12 13.89 -3.57
C ASN A 244 -0.14 13.05 -4.41
N ALA A 245 0.18 11.82 -3.98
CA ALA A 245 1.01 10.93 -4.76
C ALA A 245 0.40 10.65 -6.16
N LEU A 246 -0.92 10.46 -6.23
CA LEU A 246 -1.63 10.28 -7.50
C LEU A 246 -1.51 11.51 -8.40
N LYS A 247 -1.69 12.72 -7.86
CA LYS A 247 -1.58 13.97 -8.64
C LYS A 247 -0.20 14.16 -9.26
N TYR A 248 0.87 13.79 -8.55
CA TYR A 248 2.23 13.78 -9.11
C TYR A 248 2.40 12.73 -10.22
N ASP A 249 1.85 11.54 -10.02
CA ASP A 249 1.95 10.46 -11.00
C ASP A 249 1.08 10.73 -12.26
N ASP A 250 -0.03 11.46 -12.13
CA ASP A 250 -0.88 11.85 -13.26
C ASP A 250 -0.12 12.70 -14.29
N VAL A 251 0.79 13.57 -13.85
CA VAL A 251 1.67 14.35 -14.73
C VAL A 251 2.61 13.41 -15.51
N ILE A 252 3.27 12.50 -14.81
CA ILE A 252 4.17 11.51 -15.42
C ILE A 252 3.39 10.62 -16.40
N ARG A 253 2.18 10.20 -16.02
CA ARG A 253 1.30 9.36 -16.85
C ARG A 253 0.94 10.04 -18.17
N GLU A 254 0.59 11.33 -18.14
CA GLU A 254 0.25 12.08 -19.33
C GLU A 254 1.45 12.19 -20.29
N GLN A 255 2.62 12.52 -19.75
CA GLN A 255 3.85 12.60 -20.54
C GLN A 255 4.26 11.23 -21.09
N ARG A 256 4.11 10.17 -20.29
CA ARG A 256 4.36 8.78 -20.71
C ARG A 256 3.47 8.39 -21.88
N ASN A 257 2.18 8.66 -21.81
CA ASN A 257 1.24 8.33 -22.89
C ASN A 257 1.63 9.03 -24.19
N LYS A 258 1.98 10.33 -24.14
CA LYS A 258 2.46 11.08 -25.31
C LYS A 258 3.76 10.49 -25.85
N PHE A 259 4.70 10.13 -24.98
CA PHE A 259 5.98 9.54 -25.36
C PHE A 259 5.81 8.18 -26.03
N TYR A 260 5.08 7.25 -25.39
CA TYR A 260 4.89 5.90 -25.97
C TYR A 260 4.09 5.94 -27.26
N GLN A 261 3.07 6.79 -27.37
CA GLN A 261 2.38 6.99 -28.64
C GLN A 261 3.32 7.46 -29.75
N SER A 262 4.20 8.41 -29.44
CA SER A 262 5.21 8.87 -30.42
C SER A 262 6.20 7.78 -30.78
N ARG A 263 6.61 6.96 -29.79
CA ARG A 263 7.53 5.85 -29.97
C ARG A 263 6.91 4.72 -30.82
N ASP A 264 5.66 4.39 -30.56
CA ASP A 264 4.92 3.36 -31.31
C ASP A 264 4.72 3.81 -32.76
N ASN A 265 4.41 5.09 -33.00
CA ASN A 265 4.36 5.64 -34.35
C ASN A 265 5.69 5.49 -35.09
N VAL A 266 6.85 5.66 -34.44
CA VAL A 266 8.16 5.44 -35.04
C VAL A 266 8.41 3.95 -35.34
N LEU A 267 7.93 3.05 -34.46
CA LEU A 267 8.05 1.59 -34.71
C LEU A 267 7.24 1.11 -35.91
N GLU A 268 6.11 1.75 -36.20
CA GLU A 268 5.20 1.40 -37.28
C GLU A 268 5.63 2.00 -38.63
N ILE A 269 6.67 2.84 -38.69
CA ILE A 269 7.16 3.44 -39.93
C ILE A 269 7.78 2.35 -40.80
N GLU A 270 7.27 2.19 -42.03
CA GLU A 270 7.74 1.22 -43.03
C GLU A 270 8.55 1.84 -44.15
N THR A 271 8.54 3.16 -44.29
CA THR A 271 9.22 3.86 -45.39
C THR A 271 10.25 4.86 -44.93
N LEU A 272 11.35 4.99 -45.69
CA LEU A 272 12.41 5.96 -45.37
C LEU A 272 11.88 7.40 -45.42
N GLU A 273 10.99 7.71 -46.38
CA GLU A 273 10.40 9.05 -46.53
C GLU A 273 9.60 9.49 -45.31
N GLU A 274 8.80 8.58 -44.72
CA GLU A 274 8.05 8.88 -43.49
C GLU A 274 8.97 9.10 -42.27
N LEU A 275 10.03 8.30 -42.20
CA LEU A 275 11.01 8.43 -41.12
C LEU A 275 11.79 9.75 -41.24
N ASP A 276 12.21 10.13 -42.45
CA ASP A 276 12.93 11.37 -42.71
C ASP A 276 12.08 12.61 -42.35
N LYS A 277 10.77 12.57 -42.59
CA LYS A 277 9.83 13.63 -42.08
C LYS A 277 9.85 13.75 -40.56
N CYS A 278 10.08 12.66 -39.82
CA CYS A 278 10.25 12.73 -38.38
C CYS A 278 11.55 13.44 -37.98
N PHE A 279 12.64 13.17 -38.69
CA PHE A 279 13.92 13.85 -38.49
C PHE A 279 13.88 15.32 -38.89
N GLU A 280 13.19 15.66 -39.96
CA GLU A 280 12.99 17.06 -40.38
C GLU A 280 12.28 17.90 -39.28
N LYS A 281 11.29 17.32 -38.60
CA LYS A 281 10.64 17.97 -37.43
C LYS A 281 11.60 18.22 -36.27
N LEU A 282 12.67 17.41 -36.16
CA LEU A 282 13.74 17.60 -35.20
C LEU A 282 14.85 18.51 -35.71
N GLY A 283 14.71 19.05 -36.94
CA GLY A 283 15.72 19.87 -37.59
C GLY A 283 16.97 19.08 -37.96
N ILE A 284 16.82 17.82 -38.32
CA ILE A 284 17.94 16.92 -38.67
C ILE A 284 17.84 16.51 -40.13
N LYS A 285 18.95 16.68 -40.86
CA LYS A 285 19.14 16.16 -42.23
C LYS A 285 20.38 15.30 -42.23
N PHE A 286 20.27 14.10 -42.74
CA PHE A 286 21.39 13.17 -42.87
C PHE A 286 22.20 13.43 -44.15
N VAL A 287 23.52 13.28 -44.04
CA VAL A 287 24.38 13.23 -45.21
C VAL A 287 24.04 11.97 -46.01
N GLU A 288 23.74 12.13 -47.31
CA GLU A 288 23.39 11.01 -48.16
C GLU A 288 24.59 10.11 -48.40
N LYS A 289 24.41 8.81 -48.13
CA LYS A 289 25.39 7.75 -48.39
C LYS A 289 24.81 6.75 -49.37
N ASP A 290 25.66 6.19 -50.22
CA ASP A 290 25.28 5.14 -51.19
C ASP A 290 25.06 3.78 -50.46
N ILE A 291 23.93 3.67 -49.77
CA ILE A 291 23.50 2.50 -49.00
C ILE A 291 22.04 2.22 -49.36
N PRO A 292 21.60 0.94 -49.46
CA PRO A 292 20.21 0.61 -49.75
C PRO A 292 19.23 1.25 -48.79
N ASP A 293 18.10 1.75 -49.27
CA ASP A 293 17.12 2.48 -48.46
C ASP A 293 16.56 1.67 -47.29
N LEU A 294 16.41 0.35 -47.44
CA LEU A 294 16.01 -0.53 -46.35
C LEU A 294 17.02 -0.54 -45.19
N VAL A 295 18.31 -0.46 -45.51
CA VAL A 295 19.38 -0.41 -44.48
C VAL A 295 19.40 0.96 -43.82
N LYS A 296 19.23 2.04 -44.60
CA LYS A 296 19.07 3.41 -44.05
C LYS A 296 17.89 3.49 -43.10
N LEU A 297 16.73 2.95 -43.49
CA LEU A 297 15.52 2.90 -42.68
C LEU A 297 15.79 2.24 -41.33
N ASN A 298 16.35 1.03 -41.34
CA ASN A 298 16.63 0.28 -40.10
C ASN A 298 17.60 1.01 -39.18
N ILE A 299 18.71 1.55 -39.75
CA ILE A 299 19.71 2.28 -38.94
C ILE A 299 19.11 3.55 -38.35
N ARG A 300 18.43 4.38 -39.16
CA ARG A 300 17.82 5.64 -38.71
C ARG A 300 16.70 5.39 -37.70
N GLN A 301 15.86 4.37 -37.92
CA GLN A 301 14.80 4.00 -36.96
C GLN A 301 15.36 3.54 -35.61
N GLN A 302 16.38 2.69 -35.61
CA GLN A 302 17.05 2.27 -34.37
C GLN A 302 17.72 3.44 -33.67
N LEU A 303 18.38 4.34 -34.40
CA LEU A 303 19.01 5.53 -33.85
C LEU A 303 17.97 6.43 -33.13
N LEU A 304 16.81 6.66 -33.77
CA LEU A 304 15.73 7.47 -33.23
C LEU A 304 15.17 6.81 -31.97
N LEU A 305 14.81 5.52 -32.04
CA LEU A 305 14.25 4.78 -30.89
C LEU A 305 15.22 4.73 -29.71
N GLN A 306 16.50 4.40 -29.94
CA GLN A 306 17.51 4.38 -28.87
C GLN A 306 17.71 5.77 -28.23
N SER A 307 17.69 6.83 -29.05
CA SER A 307 17.80 8.20 -28.55
C SER A 307 16.58 8.59 -27.72
N MET A 308 15.38 8.25 -28.18
CA MET A 308 14.12 8.45 -27.46
C MET A 308 14.13 7.72 -26.12
N ASP A 309 14.44 6.42 -26.12
CA ASP A 309 14.43 5.59 -24.91
C ASP A 309 15.42 6.10 -23.86
N ARG A 310 16.63 6.48 -24.28
CA ARG A 310 17.64 6.97 -23.37
C ARG A 310 17.32 8.34 -22.78
N CYS A 311 16.82 9.28 -23.62
CA CYS A 311 16.34 10.57 -23.12
C CYS A 311 15.16 10.41 -22.19
N TRP A 312 14.28 9.42 -22.43
CA TRP A 312 13.14 9.16 -21.55
C TRP A 312 13.58 8.72 -20.14
N VAL A 313 14.54 7.80 -20.04
CA VAL A 313 15.08 7.40 -18.71
C VAL A 313 15.68 8.60 -17.97
N GLU A 314 16.49 9.41 -18.65
CA GLU A 314 17.07 10.62 -18.07
C GLU A 314 16.01 11.66 -17.66
N HIS A 315 14.90 11.74 -18.41
CA HIS A 315 13.76 12.60 -18.08
C HIS A 315 13.04 12.14 -16.82
N LEU A 316 12.83 10.83 -16.65
CA LEU A 316 12.23 10.28 -15.42
C LEU A 316 13.07 10.60 -14.18
N ASP A 317 14.40 10.50 -14.27
CA ASP A 317 15.31 10.87 -13.18
C ASP A 317 15.21 12.36 -12.82
N LYS A 318 15.06 13.23 -13.84
CA LYS A 318 14.85 14.68 -13.63
C LYS A 318 13.51 14.95 -12.94
N LEU A 319 12.43 14.27 -13.33
CA LEU A 319 11.12 14.39 -12.69
C LEU A 319 11.13 13.91 -11.24
N GLU A 320 11.83 12.81 -10.95
CA GLU A 320 11.97 12.33 -9.58
C GLU A 320 12.77 13.32 -8.71
N SER A 321 13.86 13.86 -9.25
CA SER A 321 14.65 14.90 -8.57
C SER A 321 13.83 16.17 -8.32
N LEU A 322 13.01 16.58 -9.28
CA LEU A 322 12.09 17.70 -9.14
C LEU A 322 11.07 17.45 -8.03
N LYS A 323 10.44 16.28 -8.01
CA LYS A 323 9.46 15.87 -6.99
C LYS A 323 10.07 15.91 -5.60
N ASN A 324 11.28 15.37 -5.43
CA ASN A 324 11.97 15.35 -4.15
C ASN A 324 12.35 16.76 -3.66
N GLY A 325 12.63 17.68 -4.57
CA GLY A 325 12.98 19.07 -4.27
C GLY A 325 11.81 20.04 -4.14
N ILE A 326 10.59 19.62 -4.49
CA ILE A 326 9.44 20.53 -4.64
C ILE A 326 9.04 21.22 -3.34
N GLY A 327 9.16 20.51 -2.20
CA GLY A 327 8.83 21.07 -0.88
C GLY A 327 9.67 22.28 -0.49
N TRP A 328 10.89 22.37 -0.96
CA TRP A 328 11.76 23.54 -0.73
C TRP A 328 11.36 24.74 -1.58
N ARG A 329 10.88 24.50 -2.80
CA ARG A 329 10.43 25.54 -3.75
C ARG A 329 9.07 26.10 -3.37
N ALA A 330 8.21 25.31 -2.73
CA ALA A 330 6.88 25.71 -2.27
C ALA A 330 6.86 26.53 -0.98
N LYS A 331 8.02 26.80 -0.34
CA LYS A 331 8.10 27.59 0.91
C LYS A 331 7.57 29.04 0.80
N SER A 332 7.33 29.55 -0.41
CA SER A 332 6.74 30.87 -0.68
C SER A 332 5.20 30.93 -0.59
N GLY A 333 4.54 29.88 -0.11
CA GLY A 333 3.08 29.83 0.02
C GLY A 333 2.32 29.35 -1.23
N ASN A 334 3.03 28.94 -2.28
CA ASN A 334 2.44 28.38 -3.50
C ASN A 334 2.12 26.88 -3.33
N ASN A 335 1.12 26.39 -4.08
CA ASN A 335 0.77 24.98 -4.09
C ASN A 335 1.88 24.14 -4.75
N PRO A 336 2.52 23.18 -4.03
CA PRO A 336 3.61 22.38 -4.56
C PRO A 336 3.26 21.61 -5.84
N ILE A 337 2.01 21.17 -5.98
CA ILE A 337 1.56 20.39 -7.13
C ILE A 337 1.51 21.27 -8.39
N LEU A 338 1.05 22.52 -8.29
CA LEU A 338 1.02 23.43 -9.43
C LEU A 338 2.43 23.75 -9.92
N ILE A 339 3.36 24.03 -8.98
CA ILE A 339 4.76 24.29 -9.33
C ILE A 339 5.36 23.05 -10.01
N TYR A 340 5.05 21.85 -9.49
CA TYR A 340 5.54 20.60 -10.10
C TYR A 340 5.00 20.44 -11.52
N GLN A 341 3.72 20.73 -11.76
CA GLN A 341 3.12 20.62 -13.10
C GLN A 341 3.78 21.56 -14.10
N GLU A 342 3.99 22.83 -13.71
CA GLU A 342 4.64 23.84 -14.56
C GLU A 342 6.09 23.45 -14.90
N GLU A 343 6.90 23.10 -13.88
CA GLU A 343 8.30 22.75 -14.09
C GLU A 343 8.45 21.40 -14.83
N ALA A 344 7.56 20.44 -14.58
CA ALA A 344 7.55 19.15 -15.30
C ALA A 344 7.21 19.34 -16.78
N GLN A 345 6.36 20.32 -17.14
CA GLN A 345 6.11 20.64 -18.53
C GLN A 345 7.35 21.23 -19.20
N ILE A 346 8.05 22.13 -18.55
CA ILE A 346 9.31 22.70 -19.06
C ILE A 346 10.36 21.59 -19.26
N LEU A 347 10.45 20.65 -18.32
CA LEU A 347 11.35 19.50 -18.47
C LEU A 347 10.97 18.61 -19.63
N TYR A 348 9.69 18.44 -19.92
CA TYR A 348 9.21 17.65 -21.06
C TYR A 348 9.49 18.33 -22.40
N ASP A 349 9.34 19.65 -22.48
CA ASP A 349 9.69 20.42 -23.67
C ASP A 349 11.20 20.31 -23.96
N ASN A 350 12.04 20.47 -22.95
CA ASN A 350 13.48 20.29 -23.04
C ASN A 350 13.87 18.85 -23.45
N PHE A 351 13.14 17.84 -22.97
CA PHE A 351 13.35 16.44 -23.32
C PHE A 351 13.17 16.20 -24.84
N LEU A 352 12.18 16.84 -25.47
CA LEU A 352 11.99 16.75 -26.91
C LEU A 352 13.17 17.34 -27.69
N GLU A 353 13.74 18.46 -27.23
CA GLU A 353 14.94 19.04 -27.83
C GLU A 353 16.17 18.17 -27.62
N GLU A 354 16.31 17.53 -26.47
CA GLU A 354 17.44 16.64 -26.13
C GLU A 354 17.53 15.42 -27.08
N ILE A 355 16.40 14.89 -27.54
CA ILE A 355 16.37 13.79 -28.55
C ILE A 355 17.10 14.24 -29.81
N GLY A 356 16.76 15.40 -30.35
CA GLY A 356 17.42 15.95 -31.54
C GLY A 356 18.91 16.20 -31.30
N ASN A 357 19.28 16.79 -30.17
CA ASN A 357 20.66 17.06 -29.83
C ASN A 357 21.52 15.78 -29.67
N ARG A 358 20.91 14.70 -29.14
CA ARG A 358 21.59 13.41 -28.99
C ARG A 358 21.87 12.78 -30.35
N ILE A 359 20.91 12.84 -31.25
CA ILE A 359 21.06 12.32 -32.63
C ILE A 359 22.17 13.08 -33.37
N ARG A 360 22.20 14.42 -33.27
CA ARG A 360 23.25 15.24 -33.91
C ARG A 360 24.67 14.93 -33.42
N LYS A 361 24.83 14.45 -32.16
CA LYS A 361 26.13 14.06 -31.62
C LYS A 361 26.64 12.72 -32.11
N VAL A 362 25.75 11.82 -32.53
CA VAL A 362 26.07 10.43 -32.86
C VAL A 362 26.07 10.20 -34.36
N ALA A 363 25.25 10.91 -35.11
CA ALA A 363 25.11 10.77 -36.56
C ALA A 363 25.84 11.88 -37.31
N GLU A 364 26.35 11.55 -38.49
CA GLU A 364 26.84 12.54 -39.45
C GLU A 364 25.60 13.23 -40.07
N VAL A 365 25.33 14.44 -39.59
CA VAL A 365 24.22 15.28 -40.04
C VAL A 365 24.76 16.60 -40.59
N GLU A 366 24.02 17.19 -41.55
CA GLU A 366 24.30 18.52 -42.10
C GLU A 366 23.92 19.62 -41.07
#